data_a40c849f3cf1a8b807b406448e4631df
#
_entry.id   a40c849f3cf1a8b807b406448e4631df
#
_cell.length_a   1.000
_cell.length_b   1.000
_cell.length_c   1.000
_cell.angle_alpha   90.00
_cell.angle_beta   90.00
_cell.angle_gamma   90.00
#
_symmetry.space_group_name_H-M   'P 1'
#
loop_
_entity.id
_entity.type
_entity.pdbx_description
1 polymer ?
#
loop_
_entity_poly.entity_id
_entity_poly.type
_entity_poly.pdbx_seq_one_letter_code
_entity_poly.pdbx_strand_id
1 'polypeptide(L)'
;GFAVGLAALITVGDLIIGALYDSRYTEATWMMPILCCGIWFSLLFYTASPALLAISKPLYSAQSNLARFTMIGVVLPLSFAKFGTLGAIITIAFSDLPLYIVNLYGLWREKLSCIRQDIQITALFVGVLTLFIFIRNYLGFGFPIQAIL
;
A
#
# COMPACT_ATOMS: atom_id res chain seq x y z
N GLY A 1 5.46 -3.78 -14.92
CA GLY A 1 4.24 -4.63 -14.80
C GLY A 1 3.44 -4.34 -13.55
N PHE A 2 4.00 -4.52 -12.34
CA PHE A 2 3.25 -4.43 -11.08
C PHE A 2 2.58 -3.07 -10.82
N ALA A 3 3.28 -1.96 -11.07
CA ALA A 3 2.74 -0.61 -10.88
C ALA A 3 1.47 -0.37 -11.71
N VAL A 4 1.46 -0.82 -12.97
CA VAL A 4 0.31 -0.68 -13.87
C VAL A 4 -0.85 -1.59 -13.40
N GLY A 5 -0.55 -2.84 -13.04
CA GLY A 5 -1.56 -3.77 -12.53
C GLY A 5 -2.22 -3.27 -11.25
N LEU A 6 -1.41 -2.74 -10.32
CA LEU A 6 -1.92 -2.19 -9.06
C LEU A 6 -2.75 -0.92 -9.28
N ALA A 7 -2.31 -0.03 -10.16
CA ALA A 7 -3.05 1.17 -10.54
C ALA A 7 -4.38 0.82 -11.22
N ALA A 8 -4.40 -0.21 -12.06
CA ALA A 8 -5.63 -0.73 -12.66
C ALA A 8 -6.59 -1.28 -11.61
N LEU A 9 -6.10 -2.08 -10.65
CA LEU A 9 -6.92 -2.61 -9.56
C LEU A 9 -7.50 -1.51 -8.66
N ILE A 10 -6.74 -0.44 -8.39
CA ILE A 10 -7.23 0.70 -7.60
C ILE A 10 -8.37 1.42 -8.35
N THR A 11 -8.25 1.55 -9.68
CA THR A 11 -9.21 2.31 -10.48
C THR A 11 -10.44 1.53 -10.91
N VAL A 12 -10.34 0.23 -11.09
CA VAL A 12 -11.42 -0.61 -11.66
C VAL A 12 -11.95 -1.63 -10.63
N GLY A 13 -11.24 -1.82 -9.52
CA GLY A 13 -11.56 -2.85 -8.53
C GLY A 13 -12.95 -2.72 -7.92
N ASP A 14 -13.42 -1.50 -7.66
CA ASP A 14 -14.78 -1.23 -7.19
C ASP A 14 -15.84 -1.63 -8.22
N LEU A 15 -15.59 -1.39 -9.52
CA LEU A 15 -16.48 -1.80 -10.60
C LEU A 15 -16.52 -3.33 -10.74
N ILE A 16 -15.36 -3.99 -10.59
CA ILE A 16 -15.26 -5.45 -10.63
C ILE A 16 -16.05 -6.06 -9.47
N ILE A 17 -15.88 -5.52 -8.25
CA ILE A 17 -16.61 -6.00 -7.07
C ILE A 17 -18.11 -5.75 -7.25
N GLY A 18 -18.52 -4.56 -7.70
CA GLY A 18 -19.91 -4.22 -7.93
C GLY A 18 -20.59 -5.04 -9.04
N ALA A 19 -19.81 -5.50 -10.04
CA ALA A 19 -20.35 -6.33 -11.13
C ALA A 19 -20.38 -7.82 -10.83
N LEU A 20 -19.44 -8.33 -10.02
CA LEU A 20 -19.28 -9.76 -9.72
C LEU A 20 -19.96 -10.16 -8.42
N TYR A 21 -20.15 -9.25 -7.48
CA TYR A 21 -20.65 -9.54 -6.14
C TYR A 21 -21.95 -8.79 -5.87
N ASP A 22 -22.80 -9.41 -5.06
CA ASP A 22 -24.11 -8.93 -4.62
C ASP A 22 -23.95 -7.71 -3.68
N SER A 23 -25.04 -6.96 -3.44
CA SER A 23 -25.11 -5.78 -2.57
C SER A 23 -24.57 -5.96 -1.15
N ARG A 24 -24.36 -7.21 -0.71
CA ARG A 24 -23.72 -7.55 0.58
C ARG A 24 -22.25 -7.16 0.67
N TYR A 25 -21.58 -6.95 -0.47
CA TYR A 25 -20.14 -6.67 -0.56
C TYR A 25 -19.82 -5.21 -0.89
N THR A 26 -20.81 -4.30 -0.75
CA THR A 26 -20.62 -2.86 -0.98
C THR A 26 -19.50 -2.26 -0.12
N GLU A 27 -19.28 -2.78 1.09
CA GLU A 27 -18.14 -2.34 1.92
C GLU A 27 -16.78 -2.70 1.30
N ALA A 28 -16.68 -3.81 0.59
CA ALA A 28 -15.42 -4.22 -0.05
C ALA A 28 -15.01 -3.27 -1.20
N THR A 29 -15.94 -2.55 -1.81
CA THR A 29 -15.67 -1.64 -2.92
C THR A 29 -14.74 -0.49 -2.54
N TRP A 30 -14.93 0.09 -1.35
CA TRP A 30 -14.07 1.16 -0.86
C TRP A 30 -12.81 0.65 -0.13
N MET A 31 -12.87 -0.57 0.45
CA MET A 31 -11.72 -1.18 1.13
C MET A 31 -10.60 -1.54 0.15
N MET A 32 -10.95 -2.05 -1.02
CA MET A 32 -9.99 -2.56 -2.00
C MET A 32 -8.98 -1.50 -2.48
N PRO A 33 -9.37 -0.28 -2.88
CA PRO A 33 -8.41 0.75 -3.28
C PRO A 33 -7.42 1.11 -2.17
N ILE A 34 -7.87 1.18 -0.92
CA ILE A 34 -7.03 1.52 0.24
C ILE A 34 -5.99 0.41 0.48
N LEU A 35 -6.42 -0.85 0.46
CA LEU A 35 -5.52 -1.99 0.63
C LEU A 35 -4.51 -2.09 -0.52
N CYS A 36 -4.95 -1.84 -1.76
CA CYS A 36 -4.04 -1.82 -2.91
C CYS A 36 -2.98 -0.72 -2.80
N CYS A 37 -3.32 0.47 -2.27
CA CYS A 37 -2.32 1.49 -1.96
C CYS A 37 -1.30 1.01 -0.91
N GLY A 38 -1.75 0.24 0.08
CA GLY A 38 -0.86 -0.37 1.08
C GLY A 38 0.12 -1.38 0.50
N ILE A 39 -0.33 -2.21 -0.45
CA ILE A 39 0.51 -3.20 -1.14
C ILE A 39 1.72 -2.54 -1.84
N TRP A 40 1.62 -1.28 -2.24
CA TRP A 40 2.74 -0.55 -2.83
C TRP A 40 3.96 -0.50 -1.89
N PHE A 41 3.75 -0.22 -0.61
CA PHE A 41 4.82 -0.19 0.39
C PHE A 41 5.42 -1.57 0.63
N SER A 42 4.60 -2.62 0.61
CA SER A 42 5.07 -4.02 0.64
C SER A 42 5.98 -4.32 -0.54
N LEU A 43 5.62 -3.91 -1.75
CA LEU A 43 6.42 -4.12 -2.95
C LEU A 43 7.78 -3.42 -2.86
N LEU A 44 7.83 -2.18 -2.38
CA LEU A 44 9.07 -1.44 -2.17
C LEU A 44 9.97 -2.16 -1.13
N PHE A 45 9.37 -2.65 -0.04
CA PHE A 45 10.11 -3.42 0.95
C PHE A 45 10.68 -4.72 0.36
N TYR A 46 9.88 -5.50 -0.34
CA TYR A 46 10.32 -6.79 -0.90
C TYR A 46 11.36 -6.64 -2.00
N THR A 47 11.41 -5.51 -2.70
CA THR A 47 12.48 -5.24 -3.68
C THR A 47 13.78 -4.80 -3.02
N ALA A 48 13.71 -4.10 -1.90
CA ALA A 48 14.88 -3.55 -1.20
C ALA A 48 15.49 -4.52 -0.16
N SER A 49 14.66 -5.33 0.52
CA SER A 49 15.07 -6.21 1.61
C SER A 49 16.15 -7.24 1.23
N PRO A 50 16.16 -7.88 0.05
CA PRO A 50 17.19 -8.83 -0.33
C PRO A 50 18.61 -8.26 -0.31
N ALA A 51 18.77 -6.96 -0.56
CA ALA A 51 20.08 -6.30 -0.54
C ALA A 51 20.72 -6.33 0.86
N LEU A 52 19.94 -6.13 1.92
CA LEU A 52 20.43 -6.21 3.31
C LEU A 52 20.76 -7.64 3.71
N LEU A 53 20.01 -8.61 3.23
CA LEU A 53 20.29 -10.04 3.47
C LEU A 53 21.58 -10.47 2.75
N ALA A 54 21.83 -9.99 1.54
CA ALA A 54 23.02 -10.30 0.77
C ALA A 54 24.32 -9.85 1.46
N ILE A 55 24.27 -8.74 2.23
CA ILE A 55 25.43 -8.26 3.03
C ILE A 55 25.47 -8.84 4.45
N SER A 56 24.70 -9.90 4.71
CA SER A 56 24.64 -10.59 6.01
C SER A 56 24.23 -9.66 7.18
N LYS A 57 23.29 -8.75 6.95
CA LYS A 57 22.72 -7.83 7.96
C LYS A 57 21.24 -8.12 8.26
N PRO A 58 20.90 -9.34 8.72
CA PRO A 58 19.50 -9.73 8.97
C PRO A 58 18.83 -8.95 10.11
N LEU A 59 19.63 -8.26 10.94
CA LEU A 59 19.12 -7.46 12.07
C LEU A 59 18.15 -6.38 11.62
N TYR A 60 18.40 -5.72 10.49
CA TYR A 60 17.50 -4.70 9.95
C TYR A 60 16.14 -5.29 9.56
N SER A 61 16.13 -6.50 8.98
CA SER A 61 14.87 -7.20 8.67
C SER A 61 14.11 -7.59 9.94
N ALA A 62 14.81 -8.00 10.99
CA ALA A 62 14.19 -8.30 12.29
C ALA A 62 13.58 -7.04 12.92
N GLN A 63 14.31 -5.91 12.90
CA GLN A 63 13.81 -4.62 13.39
C GLN A 63 12.62 -4.11 12.57
N SER A 64 12.63 -4.29 11.26
CA SER A 64 11.53 -3.93 10.38
C SER A 64 10.26 -4.70 10.75
N ASN A 65 10.38 -6.02 10.92
CA ASN A 65 9.24 -6.86 11.33
C ASN A 65 8.73 -6.50 12.73
N LEU A 66 9.62 -6.17 13.67
CA LEU A 66 9.24 -5.71 15.01
C LEU A 66 8.46 -4.40 14.95
N ALA A 67 8.89 -3.44 14.11
CA ALA A 67 8.19 -2.17 13.91
C ALA A 67 6.78 -2.39 13.36
N ARG A 68 6.63 -3.27 12.37
CA ARG A 68 5.31 -3.67 11.83
C ARG A 68 4.45 -4.32 12.89
N PHE A 69 5.00 -5.29 13.63
CA PHE A 69 4.29 -5.99 14.69
C PHE A 69 3.79 -5.04 15.77
N THR A 70 4.63 -4.09 16.19
CA THR A 70 4.25 -3.05 17.16
C THR A 70 3.14 -2.16 16.62
N MET A 71 3.23 -1.76 15.35
CA MET A 71 2.18 -0.96 14.72
C MET A 71 0.84 -1.72 14.69
N ILE A 72 0.83 -2.96 14.27
CA ILE A 72 -0.39 -3.77 14.25
C ILE A 72 -0.89 -4.01 15.68
N GLY A 73 -0.02 -4.40 16.62
CA GLY A 73 -0.42 -4.73 17.99
C GLY A 73 -0.96 -3.55 18.80
N VAL A 74 -0.48 -2.33 18.54
CA VAL A 74 -0.85 -1.13 19.31
C VAL A 74 -1.81 -0.24 18.51
N VAL A 75 -1.48 0.09 17.28
CA VAL A 75 -2.25 1.06 16.49
C VAL A 75 -3.57 0.48 16.00
N LEU A 76 -3.59 -0.81 15.61
CA LEU A 76 -4.81 -1.43 15.11
C LEU A 76 -5.98 -1.41 16.10
N PRO A 77 -5.82 -1.87 17.37
CA PRO A 77 -6.92 -1.81 18.33
C PRO A 77 -7.35 -0.38 18.67
N LEU A 78 -6.39 0.57 18.74
CA LEU A 78 -6.70 1.97 18.99
C LEU A 78 -7.45 2.61 17.82
N SER A 79 -7.05 2.33 16.58
CA SER A 79 -7.71 2.83 15.37
C SER A 79 -9.10 2.23 15.23
N PHE A 80 -9.24 0.94 15.51
CA PHE A 80 -10.54 0.29 15.50
C PHE A 80 -11.49 0.87 16.56
N ALA A 81 -11.01 1.14 17.77
CA ALA A 81 -11.81 1.73 18.84
C ALA A 81 -12.29 3.17 18.52
N LYS A 82 -11.49 3.95 17.76
CA LYS A 82 -11.82 5.35 17.44
C LYS A 82 -12.58 5.51 16.12
N PHE A 83 -12.21 4.75 15.11
CA PHE A 83 -12.67 4.93 13.72
C PHE A 83 -13.37 3.68 13.16
N GLY A 84 -13.59 2.65 13.99
CA GLY A 84 -14.22 1.41 13.56
C GLY A 84 -13.46 0.69 12.45
N THR A 85 -14.19 0.07 11.54
CA THR A 85 -13.65 -0.73 10.44
C THR A 85 -12.72 0.07 9.52
N LEU A 86 -13.04 1.34 9.25
CA LEU A 86 -12.22 2.21 8.41
C LEU A 86 -10.83 2.42 9.01
N GLY A 87 -10.75 2.68 10.32
CA GLY A 87 -9.47 2.82 11.03
C GLY A 87 -8.63 1.54 10.98
N ALA A 88 -9.27 0.38 11.12
CA ALA A 88 -8.59 -0.91 11.03
C ALA A 88 -8.00 -1.12 9.62
N ILE A 89 -8.77 -0.85 8.57
CA ILE A 89 -8.32 -1.05 7.18
C ILE A 89 -7.17 -0.12 6.82
N ILE A 90 -7.24 1.16 7.20
CA ILE A 90 -6.13 2.10 7.01
C ILE A 90 -4.89 1.62 7.75
N THR A 91 -5.01 1.17 9.00
CA THR A 91 -3.87 0.66 9.77
C THR A 91 -3.26 -0.57 9.12
N ILE A 92 -4.05 -1.50 8.63
CA ILE A 92 -3.57 -2.69 7.91
C ILE A 92 -2.89 -2.29 6.60
N ALA A 93 -3.50 -1.42 5.81
CA ALA A 93 -2.95 -0.96 4.54
C ALA A 93 -1.57 -0.30 4.73
N PHE A 94 -1.41 0.52 5.75
CA PHE A 94 -0.15 1.22 6.02
C PHE A 94 0.78 0.50 7.00
N SER A 95 0.47 -0.73 7.41
CA SER A 95 1.30 -1.52 8.33
C SER A 95 2.70 -1.83 7.79
N ASP A 96 2.87 -1.86 6.47
CA ASP A 96 4.15 -2.11 5.81
C ASP A 96 5.00 -0.85 5.62
N LEU A 97 4.46 0.33 5.91
CA LEU A 97 5.19 1.59 5.83
C LEU A 97 6.35 1.67 6.85
N PRO A 98 6.15 1.40 8.17
CA PRO A 98 7.27 1.34 9.11
C PRO A 98 8.31 0.27 8.74
N LEU A 99 7.85 -0.86 8.23
CA LEU A 99 8.71 -1.94 7.75
C LEU A 99 9.63 -1.45 6.61
N TYR A 100 9.10 -0.71 5.66
CA TYR A 100 9.86 -0.10 4.57
C TYR A 100 10.82 0.98 5.08
N ILE A 101 10.38 1.86 6.01
CA ILE A 101 11.20 2.94 6.56
C ILE A 101 12.43 2.39 7.27
N VAL A 102 12.28 1.38 8.13
CA VAL A 102 13.41 0.77 8.87
C VAL A 102 14.38 0.09 7.90
N ASN A 103 13.86 -0.58 6.87
CA ASN A 103 14.68 -1.21 5.84
C ASN A 103 15.47 -0.17 5.02
N LEU A 104 14.81 0.93 4.63
CA LEU A 104 15.42 2.05 3.92
C LEU A 104 16.53 2.72 4.75
N TYR A 105 16.31 2.89 6.05
CA TYR A 105 17.35 3.37 6.98
C TYR A 105 18.55 2.43 7.00
N GLY A 106 18.34 1.11 7.06
CA GLY A 106 19.40 0.11 6.99
C GLY A 106 20.22 0.23 5.69
N LEU A 107 19.56 0.31 4.55
CA LEU A 107 20.21 0.49 3.24
C LEU A 107 21.00 1.79 3.15
N TRP A 108 20.44 2.87 3.67
CA TRP A 108 21.12 4.17 3.68
C TRP A 108 22.39 4.12 4.54
N ARG A 109 22.33 3.51 5.71
CA ARG A 109 23.48 3.36 6.62
C ARG A 109 24.59 2.52 6.02
N GLU A 110 24.24 1.47 5.27
CA GLU A 110 25.21 0.57 4.60
C GLU A 110 25.65 1.11 3.22
N LYS A 111 25.27 2.35 2.86
CA LYS A 111 25.60 3.02 1.57
C LYS A 111 25.08 2.27 0.33
N LEU A 112 24.03 1.48 0.49
CA LEU A 112 23.35 0.72 -0.57
C LEU A 112 22.00 1.33 -0.94
N SER A 113 21.77 2.60 -0.63
CA SER A 113 20.46 3.22 -0.80
C SER A 113 20.03 3.29 -2.26
N CYS A 114 18.90 2.66 -2.55
CA CYS A 114 18.19 2.74 -3.83
C CYS A 114 17.08 3.82 -3.82
N ILE A 115 17.18 4.81 -2.91
CA ILE A 115 16.15 5.85 -2.70
C ILE A 115 15.77 6.52 -4.03
N ARG A 116 16.75 6.84 -4.87
CA ARG A 116 16.48 7.46 -6.17
C ARG A 116 15.62 6.58 -7.07
N GLN A 117 15.89 5.28 -7.08
CA GLN A 117 15.13 4.30 -7.83
C GLN A 117 13.71 4.15 -7.26
N ASP A 118 13.58 4.07 -5.94
CA ASP A 118 12.28 3.95 -5.26
C ASP A 118 11.41 5.18 -5.52
N ILE A 119 11.99 6.38 -5.49
CA ILE A 119 11.30 7.63 -5.85
C ILE A 119 10.84 7.61 -7.31
N GLN A 120 11.70 7.18 -8.24
CA GLN A 120 11.34 7.11 -9.66
C GLN A 120 10.20 6.13 -9.92
N ILE A 121 10.27 4.95 -9.30
CA ILE A 121 9.23 3.92 -9.44
C ILE A 121 7.91 4.38 -8.79
N THR A 122 7.99 5.05 -7.64
CA THR A 122 6.81 5.61 -6.96
C THR A 122 6.20 6.77 -7.76
N ALA A 123 7.03 7.65 -8.33
CA ALA A 123 6.55 8.70 -9.21
C ALA A 123 5.86 8.13 -10.47
N LEU A 124 6.41 7.07 -11.04
CA LEU A 124 5.78 6.36 -12.15
C LEU A 124 4.44 5.73 -11.72
N PHE A 125 4.39 5.09 -10.56
CA PHE A 125 3.15 4.51 -10.03
C PHE A 125 2.06 5.56 -9.84
N VAL A 126 2.40 6.68 -9.18
CA VAL A 126 1.47 7.81 -8.97
C VAL A 126 1.04 8.42 -10.29
N GLY A 127 1.95 8.56 -11.26
CA GLY A 127 1.63 9.07 -12.59
C GLY A 127 0.64 8.18 -13.34
N VAL A 128 0.87 6.86 -13.33
CA VAL A 128 -0.05 5.88 -13.96
C VAL A 128 -1.40 5.85 -13.24
N LEU A 129 -1.39 5.91 -11.90
CA LEU A 129 -2.61 5.95 -11.11
C LEU A 129 -3.45 7.21 -11.43
N THR A 130 -2.81 8.37 -11.51
CA THR A 130 -3.47 9.63 -11.85
C THR A 130 -4.05 9.58 -13.26
N LEU A 131 -3.30 9.03 -14.21
CA LEU A 131 -3.77 8.84 -15.58
C LEU A 131 -5.03 7.96 -15.62
N PHE A 132 -5.02 6.84 -14.91
CA PHE A 132 -6.17 5.91 -14.88
C PHE A 132 -7.39 6.53 -14.19
N ILE A 133 -7.20 7.28 -13.11
CA ILE A 133 -8.29 8.03 -12.45
C ILE A 133 -8.86 9.09 -13.42
N PHE A 134 -7.99 9.78 -14.17
CA PHE A 134 -8.41 10.77 -15.14
C PHE A 134 -9.24 10.14 -16.28
N ILE A 135 -8.77 9.03 -16.86
CA ILE A 135 -9.49 8.26 -17.89
C ILE A 135 -10.85 7.81 -17.36
N ARG A 136 -10.89 7.28 -16.13
CA ARG A 136 -12.12 6.82 -15.48
C ARG A 136 -13.14 7.96 -15.32
N ASN A 137 -12.67 9.12 -14.85
CA ASN A 137 -13.53 10.30 -14.70
C ASN A 137 -14.03 10.80 -16.05
N TYR A 138 -13.20 10.75 -17.10
CA TYR A 138 -13.60 11.10 -18.47
C TYR A 138 -14.67 10.15 -19.03
N LEU A 139 -14.61 8.88 -18.67
CA LEU A 139 -15.61 7.87 -19.04
C LEU A 139 -16.90 7.95 -18.20
N GLY A 140 -16.98 8.85 -17.21
CA GLY A 140 -18.18 9.09 -16.42
C GLY A 140 -18.41 8.12 -15.25
N PHE A 141 -17.41 7.29 -14.88
CA PHE A 141 -17.54 6.32 -13.77
C PHE A 141 -17.30 6.91 -12.38
N GLY A 142 -16.98 8.21 -12.25
CA GLY A 142 -16.73 8.87 -10.98
C GLY A 142 -15.45 8.42 -10.26
N PHE A 143 -15.25 8.86 -9.01
CA PHE A 143 -14.07 8.48 -8.23
C PHE A 143 -14.22 7.11 -7.56
N PRO A 144 -13.13 6.30 -7.44
CA PRO A 144 -13.19 4.95 -6.87
C PRO A 144 -13.57 4.87 -5.38
N ILE A 145 -13.67 5.99 -4.67
CA ILE A 145 -13.93 6.07 -3.22
C ILE A 145 -15.26 6.77 -2.92
N GLN A 146 -16.12 6.99 -3.90
CA GLN A 146 -17.41 7.68 -3.69
C GLN A 146 -18.34 6.98 -2.68
N ALA A 147 -18.13 5.70 -2.41
CA ALA A 147 -18.91 4.94 -1.44
C ALA A 147 -18.62 5.30 0.04
N ILE A 148 -17.59 6.12 0.32
CA ILE A 148 -17.25 6.57 1.69
C ILE A 148 -17.87 7.95 1.99
N LEU A 149 -18.19 8.74 0.97
CA LEU A 149 -18.79 10.07 1.06
C LEU A 149 -20.31 10.02 0.98
#